data_4e2dd356c5582d0b3de0cd1c7c677a9b
#
_entry.id   4e2dd356c5582d0b3de0cd1c7c677a9b
#
_cell.length_a   1.000
_cell.length_b   1.000
_cell.length_c   1.000
_cell.angle_alpha   90.00
_cell.angle_beta   90.00
_cell.angle_gamma   90.00
#
_symmetry.space_group_name_H-M   'P 1'
#
loop_
_entity.id
_entity.type
_entity.pdbx_description
1 polymer ?
#
loop_
_entity_poly.entity_id
_entity_poly.type
_entity_poly.pdbx_seq_one_letter_code
_entity_poly.pdbx_strand_id
1 'polypeptide(L)'
;MASLIVTSGDQKGEFLPLGRRINVIGRAEALPLQILDDLVSRKHLRIRFDEKTNTYHAEDMNSKHGVFINQRRITEQTALVDGDEILIGNTTLLFTGKDFDDRESALSHFKKAGERDRPTVVD
;
A
#
# COMPACT_ATOMS: atom_id res chain seq x y z
N MET A 1 12.78 6.69 1.47
CA MET A 1 11.59 6.81 0.60
C MET A 1 10.60 5.73 0.98
N ALA A 2 9.34 6.08 1.08
CA ALA A 2 8.31 5.09 1.41
C ALA A 2 8.04 4.15 0.25
N SER A 3 7.43 3.01 0.56
CA SER A 3 7.14 1.99 -0.45
C SER A 3 5.89 1.22 -0.10
N LEU A 4 5.33 0.56 -1.12
CA LEU A 4 4.29 -0.44 -0.94
C LEU A 4 4.88 -1.80 -1.31
N ILE A 5 4.56 -2.81 -0.51
CA ILE A 5 4.94 -4.18 -0.80
C ILE A 5 3.65 -4.96 -1.06
N VAL A 6 3.55 -5.60 -2.22
CA VAL A 6 2.39 -6.41 -2.54
C VAL A 6 2.47 -7.70 -1.74
N THR A 7 1.48 -7.95 -0.88
CA THR A 7 1.51 -9.08 0.05
C THR A 7 0.54 -10.19 -0.30
N SER A 8 -0.27 -10.02 -1.33
CA SER A 8 -1.20 -11.06 -1.79
C SER A 8 -1.42 -10.93 -3.30
N GLY A 9 -2.03 -11.95 -3.89
CA GLY A 9 -2.37 -11.95 -5.30
C GLY A 9 -1.20 -12.36 -6.19
N ASP A 10 -1.40 -12.21 -7.49
CA ASP A 10 -0.42 -12.65 -8.50
C ASP A 10 0.88 -11.87 -8.46
N GLN A 11 0.83 -10.65 -7.96
CA GLN A 11 2.02 -9.80 -7.88
C GLN A 11 2.68 -9.83 -6.51
N LYS A 12 2.33 -10.81 -5.67
CA LYS A 12 2.90 -10.93 -4.34
C LYS A 12 4.42 -10.87 -4.37
N GLY A 13 4.97 -10.00 -3.55
CA GLY A 13 6.41 -9.79 -3.46
C GLY A 13 6.92 -8.62 -4.26
N GLU A 14 6.09 -7.98 -5.08
CA GLU A 14 6.51 -6.78 -5.79
C GLU A 14 6.68 -5.61 -4.83
N PHE A 15 7.68 -4.80 -5.15
CA PHE A 15 8.07 -3.64 -4.37
C PHE A 15 7.78 -2.40 -5.20
N LEU A 16 6.90 -1.53 -4.69
CA LEU A 16 6.44 -0.35 -5.39
C LEU A 16 6.91 0.91 -4.63
N PRO A 17 7.97 1.57 -5.11
CA PRO A 17 8.45 2.77 -4.41
C PRO A 17 7.48 3.94 -4.58
N LEU A 18 7.29 4.70 -3.51
CA LEU A 18 6.43 5.88 -3.51
C LEU A 18 7.29 7.13 -3.59
N GLY A 19 7.03 7.96 -4.58
CA GLY A 19 7.71 9.25 -4.66
C GLY A 19 7.13 10.25 -3.66
N ARG A 20 7.89 11.29 -3.38
CA ARG A 20 7.42 12.41 -2.53
C ARG A 20 6.57 13.35 -3.38
N ARG A 21 5.47 12.83 -3.87
CA ARG A 21 4.55 13.49 -4.78
C ARG A 21 3.20 12.77 -4.70
N ILE A 22 2.35 13.01 -5.68
CA ILE A 22 1.10 12.27 -5.83
C ILE A 22 1.41 10.97 -6.56
N ASN A 23 1.08 9.85 -5.94
CA ASN A 23 1.25 8.51 -6.52
C ASN A 23 -0.13 7.92 -6.74
N VAL A 24 -0.42 7.50 -7.97
CA VAL A 24 -1.70 6.88 -8.32
C VAL A 24 -1.46 5.40 -8.56
N ILE A 25 -2.24 4.58 -7.88
CA ILE A 25 -2.15 3.12 -7.96
C ILE A 25 -3.47 2.60 -8.53
N GLY A 26 -3.40 1.70 -9.49
CA GLY A 26 -4.59 1.13 -10.08
C GLY A 26 -4.27 0.13 -11.17
N ARG A 27 -5.34 -0.28 -11.88
CA ARG A 27 -5.22 -1.30 -12.91
C ARG A 27 -4.79 -0.73 -14.27
N ALA A 28 -4.88 0.58 -14.47
CA ALA A 28 -4.58 1.18 -15.76
C ALA A 28 -3.11 0.95 -16.17
N GLU A 29 -2.93 0.55 -17.42
CA GLU A 29 -1.63 0.19 -17.97
C GLU A 29 -0.65 1.36 -17.96
N ALA A 30 -1.16 2.58 -18.10
CA ALA A 30 -0.32 3.77 -18.14
C ALA A 30 0.23 4.18 -16.77
N LEU A 31 -0.26 3.60 -15.70
CA LEU A 31 0.19 3.98 -14.35
C LEU A 31 1.53 3.36 -14.01
N PRO A 32 2.48 4.14 -13.45
CA PRO A 32 3.74 3.58 -12.98
C PRO A 32 3.57 2.52 -11.90
N LEU A 33 2.51 2.66 -11.08
CA LEU A 33 2.22 1.71 -10.01
C LEU A 33 0.96 0.94 -10.37
N GLN A 34 1.13 -0.06 -11.22
CA GLN A 34 0.02 -0.85 -11.76
C GLN A 34 -0.22 -2.11 -10.94
N ILE A 35 -1.50 -2.37 -10.62
CA ILE A 35 -1.92 -3.60 -9.95
C ILE A 35 -2.86 -4.36 -10.89
N LEU A 36 -2.44 -5.55 -11.28
CA LEU A 36 -3.17 -6.41 -12.22
C LEU A 36 -4.19 -7.27 -11.48
N ASP A 37 -5.28 -6.64 -11.09
CA ASP A 37 -6.37 -7.27 -10.35
C ASP A 37 -7.67 -6.74 -10.94
N ASP A 38 -8.54 -7.61 -11.40
CA ASP A 38 -9.78 -7.24 -12.08
C ASP A 38 -10.71 -6.42 -11.19
N LEU A 39 -10.60 -6.56 -9.88
CA LEU A 39 -11.41 -5.80 -8.92
C LEU A 39 -10.81 -4.46 -8.55
N VAL A 40 -9.62 -4.17 -9.04
CA VAL A 40 -8.98 -2.87 -8.85
C VAL A 40 -9.43 -1.94 -9.98
N SER A 41 -9.91 -0.75 -9.62
CA SER A 41 -10.31 0.26 -10.59
C SER A 41 -9.09 0.77 -11.36
N ARG A 42 -9.31 1.32 -12.54
CA ARG A 42 -8.23 1.82 -13.38
C ARG A 42 -7.35 2.82 -12.63
N LYS A 43 -7.98 3.76 -11.93
CA LYS A 43 -7.32 4.63 -10.94
C LYS A 43 -8.05 4.38 -9.63
N HIS A 44 -7.40 3.77 -8.67
CA HIS A 44 -8.08 3.26 -7.49
C HIS A 44 -7.67 4.00 -6.22
N LEU A 45 -6.37 4.14 -6.00
CA LEU A 45 -5.80 4.65 -4.77
C LEU A 45 -4.82 5.76 -5.09
N ARG A 46 -4.94 6.87 -4.39
CA ARG A 46 -3.99 7.98 -4.49
C ARG A 46 -3.26 8.09 -3.17
N ILE A 47 -1.93 8.09 -3.22
CA ILE A 47 -1.11 8.30 -2.03
C ILE A 47 -0.29 9.56 -2.28
N ARG A 48 -0.55 10.57 -1.48
CA ARG A 48 0.04 11.90 -1.62
C ARG A 48 0.99 12.19 -0.46
N PHE A 49 2.17 12.70 -0.78
CA PHE A 49 3.11 13.12 0.25
C PHE A 49 2.81 14.56 0.68
N ASP A 50 2.75 14.77 1.97
CA ASP A 50 2.57 16.11 2.55
C ASP A 50 3.88 16.53 3.21
N GLU A 51 4.55 17.51 2.60
CA GLU A 51 5.83 18.02 3.11
C GLU A 51 5.71 18.67 4.47
N LYS A 52 4.60 19.32 4.75
CA LYS A 52 4.41 20.04 6.01
C LYS A 52 4.43 19.10 7.21
N THR A 53 3.82 17.95 7.06
CA THR A 53 3.72 16.97 8.13
C THR A 53 4.69 15.80 7.95
N ASN A 54 5.39 15.75 6.81
CA ASN A 54 6.30 14.66 6.46
C ASN A 54 5.58 13.30 6.51
N THR A 55 4.34 13.26 6.02
CA THR A 55 3.51 12.06 6.02
C THR A 55 2.90 11.80 4.66
N TYR A 56 2.54 10.53 4.42
CA TYR A 56 1.79 10.14 3.23
C TYR A 56 0.32 9.99 3.61
N HIS A 57 -0.56 10.41 2.71
CA HIS A 57 -2.00 10.32 2.90
C HIS A 57 -2.62 9.50 1.78
N ALA A 58 -3.45 8.54 2.15
CA ALA A 58 -4.17 7.69 1.20
C ALA A 58 -5.57 8.24 0.96
N GLU A 59 -6.03 8.12 -0.27
CA GLU A 59 -7.35 8.56 -0.68
C GLU A 59 -7.94 7.62 -1.72
N ASP A 60 -9.21 7.28 -1.57
CA ASP A 60 -9.93 6.48 -2.57
C ASP A 60 -10.30 7.39 -3.75
N MET A 61 -9.96 6.98 -4.95
CA MET A 61 -10.23 7.74 -6.17
C MET A 61 -11.61 7.39 -6.76
N ASN A 62 -12.61 7.32 -5.91
CA ASN A 62 -13.97 6.97 -6.30
C ASN A 62 -14.00 5.58 -6.97
N SER A 63 -13.30 4.64 -6.36
CA SER A 63 -13.20 3.29 -6.89
C SER A 63 -14.51 2.52 -6.72
N LYS A 64 -14.66 1.45 -7.50
CA LYS A 64 -15.87 0.63 -7.46
C LYS A 64 -15.98 -0.14 -6.15
N HIS A 65 -14.86 -0.65 -5.63
CA HIS A 65 -14.87 -1.54 -4.46
C HIS A 65 -14.30 -0.92 -3.19
N GLY A 66 -13.80 0.31 -3.26
CA GLY A 66 -13.31 1.04 -2.09
C GLY A 66 -11.85 0.76 -1.77
N VAL A 67 -11.35 1.48 -0.77
CA VAL A 67 -10.01 1.33 -0.21
C VAL A 67 -10.17 1.03 1.28
N PHE A 68 -9.49 -0.01 1.76
CA PHE A 68 -9.54 -0.39 3.17
C PHE A 68 -8.14 -0.30 3.77
N ILE A 69 -8.03 0.35 4.92
CA ILE A 69 -6.77 0.44 5.66
C ILE A 69 -6.96 -0.24 7.00
N ASN A 70 -6.16 -1.28 7.25
CA ASN A 70 -6.28 -2.11 8.44
C ASN A 70 -7.72 -2.58 8.63
N GLN A 71 -8.35 -3.02 7.52
CA GLN A 71 -9.69 -3.59 7.48
C GLN A 71 -10.83 -2.58 7.69
N ARG A 72 -10.52 -1.29 7.61
CA ARG A 72 -11.53 -0.23 7.69
C ARG A 72 -11.61 0.51 6.39
N ARG A 73 -12.80 0.63 5.82
CA ARG A 73 -13.00 1.40 4.60
C ARG A 73 -12.78 2.88 4.90
N ILE A 74 -11.94 3.52 4.09
CA ILE A 74 -11.72 4.96 4.23
C ILE A 74 -12.72 5.72 3.35
N THR A 75 -13.22 6.83 3.87
CA THR A 75 -14.16 7.70 3.16
C THR A 75 -13.57 9.08 2.91
N GLU A 76 -12.38 9.33 3.47
CA GLU A 76 -11.69 10.60 3.30
C GLU A 76 -10.19 10.35 3.38
N GLN A 77 -9.41 11.38 3.12
CA GLN A 77 -7.96 11.31 3.19
C GLN A 77 -7.51 10.80 4.56
N THR A 78 -6.65 9.81 4.55
CA THR A 78 -6.20 9.13 5.76
C THR A 78 -4.68 9.08 5.80
N ALA A 79 -4.08 9.56 6.87
CA ALA A 79 -2.64 9.51 7.05
C ALA A 79 -2.18 8.06 7.21
N LEU A 80 -1.07 7.72 6.55
CA LEU A 80 -0.49 6.38 6.63
C LEU A 80 0.66 6.36 7.62
N VAL A 81 0.76 5.25 8.36
CA VAL A 81 1.89 4.98 9.24
C VAL A 81 2.55 3.67 8.83
N ASP A 82 3.82 3.52 9.19
CA ASP A 82 4.58 2.32 8.86
C ASP A 82 3.85 1.07 9.36
N GLY A 83 3.68 0.10 8.48
CA GLY A 83 2.99 -1.14 8.80
C GLY A 83 1.52 -1.17 8.44
N ASP A 84 0.95 -0.07 7.95
CA ASP A 84 -0.46 -0.09 7.54
C ASP A 84 -0.67 -1.05 6.38
N GLU A 85 -1.76 -1.82 6.48
CA GLU A 85 -2.16 -2.77 5.44
C GLU A 85 -3.30 -2.17 4.63
N ILE A 86 -3.10 -2.05 3.33
CA ILE A 86 -4.07 -1.44 2.42
C ILE A 86 -4.65 -2.52 1.52
N LEU A 87 -5.98 -2.62 1.47
CA LEU A 87 -6.65 -3.55 0.57
C LEU A 87 -7.36 -2.77 -0.52
N ILE A 88 -7.04 -3.11 -1.78
CA ILE A 88 -7.76 -2.63 -2.96
C ILE A 88 -8.09 -3.84 -3.82
N GLY A 89 -9.38 -3.99 -4.18
CA GLY A 89 -9.82 -5.20 -4.87
C GLY A 89 -9.53 -6.43 -4.02
N ASN A 90 -8.79 -7.38 -4.58
CA ASN A 90 -8.32 -8.56 -3.87
C ASN A 90 -6.84 -8.48 -3.51
N THR A 91 -6.22 -7.32 -3.70
CA THR A 91 -4.78 -7.15 -3.51
C THR A 91 -4.50 -6.40 -2.22
N THR A 92 -3.64 -6.97 -1.40
CA THR A 92 -3.19 -6.37 -0.14
C THR A 92 -1.81 -5.77 -0.34
N LEU A 93 -1.65 -4.53 0.15
CA LEU A 93 -0.41 -3.78 0.06
C LEU A 93 0.03 -3.40 1.47
N LEU A 94 1.31 -3.59 1.76
CA LEU A 94 1.87 -3.15 3.04
C LEU A 94 2.58 -1.82 2.82
N PHE A 95 2.18 -0.80 3.56
CA PHE A 95 2.86 0.49 3.51
C PHE A 95 4.05 0.49 4.48
N THR A 96 5.20 0.92 3.99
CA THR A 96 6.36 1.11 4.83
C THR A 96 6.95 2.49 4.58
N GLY A 97 7.23 3.22 5.65
CA GLY A 97 7.87 4.52 5.58
C GLY A 97 9.40 4.43 5.51
N LYS A 98 9.93 3.21 5.59
CA LYS A 98 11.38 3.01 5.55
C LYS A 98 11.91 3.04 4.14
N ASP A 99 13.16 3.42 4.02
CA ASP A 99 13.86 3.46 2.75
C ASP A 99 14.56 2.12 2.54
N PHE A 100 14.22 1.43 1.43
CA PHE A 100 14.84 0.16 1.07
C PHE A 100 15.60 0.32 -0.23
N ASP A 101 16.79 -0.26 -0.28
CA ASP A 101 17.61 -0.23 -1.48
C ASP A 101 17.11 -1.22 -2.53
N ASP A 102 16.47 -2.30 -2.10
CA ASP A 102 16.01 -3.33 -3.00
C ASP A 102 14.81 -4.09 -2.44
N ARG A 103 14.24 -4.94 -3.31
CA ARG A 103 13.08 -5.75 -3.02
C ARG A 103 13.32 -6.73 -1.88
N GLU A 104 14.52 -7.30 -1.83
CA GLU A 104 14.84 -8.31 -0.84
C GLU A 104 14.81 -7.74 0.57
N SER A 105 15.37 -6.55 0.76
CA SER A 105 15.34 -5.85 2.04
C SER A 105 13.91 -5.55 2.46
N ALA A 106 13.06 -5.12 1.52
CA ALA A 106 11.66 -4.83 1.81
C ALA A 106 10.91 -6.09 2.24
N LEU A 107 11.14 -7.22 1.58
CA LEU A 107 10.50 -8.47 1.94
C LEU A 107 10.94 -8.97 3.30
N SER A 108 12.20 -8.78 3.65
CA SER A 108 12.72 -9.15 4.97
C SER A 108 12.01 -8.35 6.05
N HIS A 109 11.82 -7.06 5.84
CA HIS A 109 11.09 -6.22 6.78
C HIS A 109 9.65 -6.69 6.96
N PHE A 110 8.98 -7.01 5.86
CA PHE A 110 7.63 -7.52 5.89
C PHE A 110 7.52 -8.81 6.71
N LYS A 111 8.44 -9.74 6.51
CA LYS A 111 8.44 -11.00 7.26
C LYS A 111 8.59 -10.78 8.76
N LYS A 112 9.48 -9.89 9.15
CA LYS A 112 9.67 -9.56 10.56
C LYS A 112 8.42 -8.96 11.19
N ALA A 113 7.75 -8.06 10.47
CA ALA A 113 6.52 -7.46 10.95
C ALA A 113 5.43 -8.52 11.13
N GLY A 114 5.29 -9.43 10.18
CA GLY A 114 4.34 -10.52 10.27
C GLY A 114 4.61 -11.43 11.45
N GLU A 115 5.87 -11.74 11.70
CA GLU A 115 6.25 -12.58 12.82
C GLU A 115 5.94 -11.94 14.17
N ARG A 116 6.14 -10.64 14.29
CA ARG A 116 5.84 -9.93 15.53
C ARG A 116 4.35 -9.92 15.83
N ASP A 117 3.53 -9.88 14.80
CA ASP A 117 2.09 -9.82 14.97
C ASP A 117 1.51 -11.18 15.37
N ARG A 118 2.13 -12.26 14.97
CA ARG A 118 1.65 -13.59 15.23
C ARG A 118 1.46 -13.94 16.71
N PRO A 119 2.44 -13.66 17.58
CA PRO A 119 2.31 -14.05 18.97
C PRO A 119 1.10 -13.46 19.67
N THR A 120 0.64 -12.32 19.22
CA THR A 120 -0.52 -11.69 19.85
C THR A 120 -1.81 -12.41 19.52
N VAL A 121 -1.81 -13.21 18.49
CA VAL A 121 -3.00 -13.95 18.07
C VAL A 121 -3.11 -15.28 18.76
N VAL A 122 -2.00 -15.87 19.08
CA VAL A 122 -1.95 -17.23 19.60
C VAL A 122 -2.46 -17.32 21.01
N ASP A 123 -2.30 -16.31 21.73
CA ASP A 123 -2.66 -16.32 23.15
C ASP A 123 -4.03 -15.76 23.40
#